data_423913cb33d03d3d82b902166aaf3d30
#
_entry.id   423913cb33d03d3d82b902166aaf3d30
#
_cell.length_a   1.000
_cell.length_b   1.000
_cell.length_c   1.000
_cell.angle_alpha   90.00
_cell.angle_beta   90.00
_cell.angle_gamma   90.00
#
_symmetry.space_group_name_H-M   'P 1'
#
loop_
_entity.id
_entity.type
_entity.pdbx_description
1 polymer ?
#
loop_
_entity_poly.entity_id
_entity_poly.type
_entity_poly.pdbx_seq_one_letter_code
_entity_poly.pdbx_strand_id
1 'polypeptide(L)'
;MAVDPGMRYLSVAILEGEDLVWYGIKTFPGRKTLPFMRPQVRHYLTTLVHKFQPDVLVVEEPFYAQSLLSANLRTLTQEIKTWGRWKGLRVYSYVPPAVKAFFCREQKTKQSLAEALVEQYPFLARYFTTLPWRRRYWFHVFDAVGLGLMCSRKLARSKVSP
;
A
#
# COMPACT_ATOMS: atom_id res chain seq x y z
N MET A 1 5.51 5.83 4.88
CA MET A 1 5.53 4.96 3.69
C MET A 1 4.47 3.89 3.81
N ALA A 2 3.61 3.75 2.82
CA ALA A 2 2.58 2.71 2.73
C ALA A 2 2.92 1.73 1.62
N VAL A 3 2.67 0.43 1.84
CA VAL A 3 3.00 -0.65 0.90
C VAL A 3 1.80 -1.58 0.74
N ASP A 4 1.31 -1.73 -0.49
CA ASP A 4 0.37 -2.79 -0.90
C ASP A 4 1.19 -3.89 -1.62
N PRO A 5 1.49 -5.01 -0.92
CA PRO A 5 2.29 -6.09 -1.50
C PRO A 5 1.46 -7.00 -2.38
N GLY A 6 1.95 -7.29 -3.56
CA GLY A 6 1.37 -8.27 -4.49
C GLY A 6 2.44 -9.09 -5.18
N MET A 7 2.07 -10.29 -5.62
CA MET A 7 3.00 -11.21 -6.32
C MET A 7 3.34 -10.78 -7.74
N ARG A 8 2.68 -9.78 -8.28
CA ARG A 8 2.94 -9.22 -9.61
C ARG A 8 3.25 -7.73 -9.56
N TYR A 9 2.60 -7.04 -8.66
CA TYR A 9 2.72 -5.61 -8.47
C TYR A 9 2.96 -5.31 -7.00
N LEU A 10 3.86 -4.42 -6.71
CA LEU A 10 4.05 -3.85 -5.39
C LEU A 10 3.81 -2.36 -5.51
N SER A 11 2.79 -1.86 -4.84
CA SER A 11 2.49 -0.44 -4.85
C SER A 11 3.00 0.21 -3.58
N VAL A 12 3.52 1.42 -3.73
CA VAL A 12 4.03 2.19 -2.61
C VAL A 12 3.52 3.63 -2.71
N ALA A 13 3.13 4.19 -1.58
CA ALA A 13 2.82 5.60 -1.41
C ALA A 13 3.65 6.19 -0.26
N ILE A 14 4.17 7.39 -0.46
CA ILE A 14 4.89 8.18 0.55
C ILE A 14 4.02 9.37 0.89
N LEU A 15 3.73 9.54 2.17
CA LEU A 15 2.99 10.68 2.68
C LEU A 15 3.80 11.40 3.76
N GLU A 16 3.70 12.72 3.78
CA GLU A 16 4.12 13.59 4.87
C GLU A 16 2.86 14.19 5.51
N GLY A 17 2.52 13.71 6.71
CA GLY A 17 1.19 13.97 7.24
C GLY A 17 0.10 13.40 6.32
N GLU A 18 -0.74 14.26 5.77
CA GLU A 18 -1.76 13.90 4.76
C GLU A 18 -1.33 14.24 3.33
N ASP A 19 -0.18 14.86 3.12
CA ASP A 19 0.30 15.22 1.80
C ASP A 19 0.91 14.02 1.09
N LEU A 20 0.40 13.69 -0.10
CA LEU A 20 0.94 12.61 -0.94
C LEU A 20 2.16 13.11 -1.73
N VAL A 21 3.36 12.81 -1.21
CA VAL A 21 4.64 13.26 -1.76
C VAL A 21 5.09 12.43 -2.96
N TRP A 22 4.85 11.14 -2.92
CA TRP A 22 5.25 10.22 -3.97
C TRP A 22 4.42 8.94 -3.97
N TYR A 23 4.25 8.33 -5.14
CA TYR A 23 3.65 7.00 -5.29
C TYR A 23 4.17 6.30 -6.54
N GLY A 24 4.10 4.98 -6.54
CA GLY A 24 4.52 4.18 -7.68
C GLY A 24 4.17 2.71 -7.56
N ILE A 25 4.26 2.02 -8.71
CA ILE A 25 4.06 0.57 -8.81
C ILE A 25 5.34 -0.06 -9.35
N LYS A 26 5.88 -1.00 -8.61
CA LYS A 26 6.93 -1.90 -9.10
C LYS A 26 6.28 -3.15 -9.69
N THR A 27 6.53 -3.42 -10.96
CA THR A 27 6.10 -4.64 -11.64
C THR A 27 7.21 -5.68 -11.58
N PHE A 28 6.85 -6.93 -11.28
CA PHE A 28 7.75 -8.07 -11.29
C PHE A 28 7.41 -8.97 -12.50
N PRO A 29 8.13 -8.83 -13.63
CA PRO A 29 7.98 -9.73 -14.77
C PRO A 29 8.56 -11.11 -14.44
N GLY A 30 8.01 -12.16 -15.04
CA GLY A 30 8.54 -13.52 -14.91
C GLY A 30 7.98 -14.34 -13.74
N ARG A 31 8.83 -15.13 -13.10
CA ARG A 31 8.42 -16.09 -12.07
C ARG A 31 7.94 -15.40 -10.79
N LYS A 32 6.71 -15.73 -10.35
CA LYS A 32 6.10 -15.20 -9.13
C LYS A 32 6.44 -16.07 -7.92
N THR A 33 7.73 -16.33 -7.70
CA THR A 33 8.21 -17.12 -6.57
C THR A 33 8.89 -16.21 -5.55
N LEU A 34 8.78 -16.55 -4.27
CA LEU A 34 9.41 -15.79 -3.20
C LEU A 34 10.93 -15.59 -3.38
N PRO A 35 11.72 -16.62 -3.73
CA PRO A 35 13.15 -16.45 -3.93
C PRO A 35 13.49 -15.41 -5.00
N PHE A 36 12.69 -15.33 -6.07
CA PHE A 36 12.88 -14.33 -7.13
C PHE A 36 12.46 -12.93 -6.72
N MET A 37 11.39 -12.81 -5.94
CA MET A 37 10.81 -11.51 -5.57
C MET A 37 11.52 -10.84 -4.39
N ARG A 38 11.94 -11.59 -3.39
CA ARG A 38 12.58 -11.08 -2.15
C ARG A 38 13.68 -10.04 -2.39
N PRO A 39 14.73 -10.33 -3.19
CA PRO A 39 15.81 -9.37 -3.40
C PRO A 39 15.33 -8.10 -4.11
N GLN A 40 14.41 -8.24 -5.05
CA GLN A 40 13.87 -7.11 -5.81
C GLN A 40 12.99 -6.20 -4.94
N VAL A 41 12.11 -6.77 -4.13
CA VAL A 41 11.28 -6.03 -3.17
C VAL A 41 12.16 -5.33 -2.15
N ARG A 42 13.12 -6.03 -1.57
CA ARG A 42 14.06 -5.47 -0.58
C ARG A 42 14.88 -4.31 -1.16
N HIS A 43 15.43 -4.49 -2.35
CA HIS A 43 16.18 -3.43 -3.03
C HIS A 43 15.30 -2.20 -3.29
N TYR A 44 14.09 -2.40 -3.84
CA TYR A 44 13.17 -1.32 -4.15
C TYR A 44 12.75 -0.54 -2.89
N LEU A 45 12.34 -1.24 -1.83
CA LEU A 45 11.95 -0.59 -0.57
C LEU A 45 13.14 0.11 0.11
N THR A 46 14.35 -0.46 0.04
CA THR A 46 15.57 0.17 0.56
C THR A 46 15.86 1.48 -0.17
N THR A 47 15.75 1.51 -1.49
CA THR A 47 15.91 2.74 -2.29
C THR A 47 14.93 3.83 -1.86
N LEU A 48 13.66 3.46 -1.62
CA LEU A 48 12.64 4.42 -1.18
C LEU A 48 12.90 4.92 0.24
N VAL A 49 13.31 4.03 1.16
CA VAL A 49 13.68 4.43 2.53
C VAL A 49 14.86 5.40 2.53
N HIS A 50 15.89 5.14 1.74
CA HIS A 50 17.01 6.07 1.61
C HIS A 50 16.62 7.43 1.04
N LYS A 51 15.71 7.43 0.07
CA LYS A 51 15.27 8.67 -0.60
C LYS A 51 14.36 9.53 0.26
N PHE A 52 13.40 8.91 0.95
CA PHE A 52 12.32 9.63 1.62
C PHE A 52 12.40 9.58 3.15
N GLN A 53 13.27 8.76 3.72
CA GLN A 53 13.52 8.60 5.17
C GLN A 53 12.22 8.55 6.01
N PRO A 54 11.28 7.64 5.72
CA PRO A 54 10.03 7.57 6.46
C PRO A 54 10.24 7.08 7.90
N ASP A 55 9.46 7.58 8.84
CA ASP A 55 9.44 7.10 10.25
C ASP A 55 8.53 5.88 10.42
N VAL A 56 7.57 5.73 9.51
CA VAL A 56 6.49 4.76 9.62
C VAL A 56 6.41 3.94 8.33
N LEU A 57 6.26 2.63 8.51
CA LEU A 57 5.87 1.68 7.47
C LEU A 57 4.47 1.15 7.78
N VAL A 58 3.52 1.32 6.89
CA VAL A 58 2.24 0.63 6.95
C VAL A 58 2.11 -0.34 5.78
N VAL A 59 1.70 -1.57 6.05
CA VAL A 59 1.61 -2.65 5.05
C VAL A 59 0.20 -3.18 4.99
N GLU A 60 -0.34 -3.36 3.77
CA GLU A 60 -1.62 -4.02 3.59
C GLU A 60 -1.50 -5.53 3.92
N GLU A 61 -2.40 -6.04 4.76
CA GLU A 61 -2.47 -7.46 5.10
C GLU A 61 -3.32 -8.21 4.07
N PRO A 62 -2.88 -9.39 3.60
CA PRO A 62 -3.70 -10.25 2.77
C PRO A 62 -4.96 -10.70 3.52
N PHE A 63 -6.14 -10.41 2.98
CA PHE A 63 -7.41 -10.65 3.66
C PHE A 63 -8.06 -11.99 3.32
N TYR A 64 -7.83 -12.51 2.12
CA TYR A 64 -8.36 -13.82 1.73
C TYR A 64 -7.26 -14.69 1.22
N ALA A 65 -7.23 -15.95 1.73
CA ALA A 65 -6.42 -16.91 1.06
C ALA A 65 -6.26 -18.31 1.61
N GLN A 66 -6.75 -19.24 0.87
CA GLN A 66 -6.43 -20.67 1.03
C GLN A 66 -5.60 -21.23 -0.15
N SER A 67 -5.06 -20.37 -1.04
CA SER A 67 -4.23 -20.82 -2.16
C SER A 67 -2.73 -20.67 -1.87
N LEU A 68 -1.88 -21.43 -2.57
CA LEU A 68 -0.42 -21.34 -2.48
C LEU A 68 0.09 -19.91 -2.77
N LEU A 69 -0.55 -19.23 -3.73
CA LEU A 69 -0.22 -17.85 -4.08
C LEU A 69 -0.41 -16.89 -2.89
N SER A 70 -1.44 -17.14 -2.10
CA SER A 70 -1.72 -16.35 -0.91
C SER A 70 -0.82 -16.71 0.27
N ALA A 71 -0.35 -17.94 0.38
CA ALA A 71 0.68 -18.31 1.35
C ALA A 71 1.98 -17.54 1.06
N ASN A 72 2.41 -17.50 -0.21
CA ASN A 72 3.56 -16.72 -0.63
C ASN A 72 3.39 -15.21 -0.36
N LEU A 73 2.20 -14.66 -0.62
CA LEU A 73 1.92 -13.26 -0.34
C LEU A 73 1.97 -12.95 1.16
N ARG A 74 1.41 -13.82 2.02
CA ARG A 74 1.52 -13.67 3.48
C ARG A 74 2.98 -13.70 3.94
N THR A 75 3.77 -14.62 3.42
CA THR A 75 5.20 -14.70 3.75
C THR A 75 5.92 -13.41 3.33
N LEU A 76 5.70 -12.93 2.10
CA LEU A 76 6.29 -11.68 1.62
C LEU A 76 5.88 -10.49 2.49
N THR A 77 4.61 -10.39 2.86
CA THR A 77 4.09 -9.33 3.74
C THR A 77 4.77 -9.35 5.11
N GLN A 78 4.94 -10.54 5.72
CA GLN A 78 5.64 -10.68 7.00
C GLN A 78 7.13 -10.30 6.88
N GLU A 79 7.77 -10.67 5.78
CA GLU A 79 9.16 -10.30 5.52
C GLU A 79 9.34 -8.79 5.36
N ILE A 80 8.41 -8.10 4.67
CA ILE A 80 8.40 -6.63 4.56
C ILE A 80 8.25 -5.98 5.94
N LYS A 81 7.34 -6.49 6.78
CA LYS A 81 7.15 -5.96 8.14
C LYS A 81 8.38 -6.17 9.02
N THR A 82 8.98 -7.35 8.96
CA THR A 82 10.23 -7.68 9.71
C THR A 82 11.38 -6.80 9.24
N TRP A 83 11.54 -6.64 7.93
CA TRP A 83 12.54 -5.76 7.35
C TRP A 83 12.33 -4.29 7.78
N GLY A 84 11.09 -3.81 7.81
CA GLY A 84 10.78 -2.46 8.27
C GLY A 84 11.18 -2.22 9.72
N ARG A 85 10.90 -3.17 10.62
CA ARG A 85 11.34 -3.09 12.03
C ARG A 85 12.86 -3.09 12.15
N TRP A 86 13.54 -3.94 11.37
CA TRP A 86 15.00 -3.97 11.34
C TRP A 86 15.61 -2.65 10.83
N LYS A 87 14.90 -1.93 9.96
CA LYS A 87 15.26 -0.58 9.52
C LYS A 87 14.93 0.53 10.54
N GLY A 88 14.40 0.20 11.70
CA GLY A 88 14.02 1.15 12.73
C GLY A 88 12.66 1.85 12.50
N LEU A 89 11.86 1.38 11.53
CA LEU A 89 10.56 1.97 11.24
C LEU A 89 9.50 1.47 12.23
N ARG A 90 8.58 2.35 12.62
CA ARG A 90 7.34 1.94 13.29
C ARG A 90 6.44 1.25 12.28
N VAL A 91 6.08 -0.02 12.53
CA VAL A 91 5.37 -0.84 11.55
C VAL A 91 3.92 -1.05 11.98
N TYR A 92 3.01 -0.67 11.10
CA TYR A 92 1.57 -0.89 11.21
C TYR A 92 1.08 -1.77 10.07
N SER A 93 -0.10 -2.39 10.25
CA SER A 93 -0.75 -3.11 9.16
C SER A 93 -2.27 -3.04 9.27
N TYR A 94 -2.95 -3.05 8.14
CA TYR A 94 -4.39 -3.04 8.06
C TYR A 94 -4.86 -3.93 6.90
N VAL A 95 -6.05 -4.51 7.06
CA VAL A 95 -6.70 -5.30 6.02
C VAL A 95 -7.47 -4.41 5.05
N PRO A 96 -7.59 -4.76 3.75
CA PRO A 96 -8.30 -3.94 2.75
C PRO A 96 -9.73 -3.52 3.14
N PRO A 97 -10.56 -4.38 3.77
CA PRO A 97 -11.88 -3.96 4.23
C PRO A 97 -11.85 -2.81 5.25
N ALA A 98 -10.85 -2.78 6.13
CA ALA A 98 -10.72 -1.71 7.11
C ALA A 98 -10.36 -0.37 6.45
N VAL A 99 -9.50 -0.40 5.42
CA VAL A 99 -9.15 0.79 4.63
C VAL A 99 -10.39 1.33 3.93
N LYS A 100 -11.14 0.48 3.21
CA LYS A 100 -12.37 0.88 2.52
C LYS A 100 -13.43 1.41 3.47
N ALA A 101 -13.63 0.77 4.62
CA ALA A 101 -14.60 1.21 5.63
C ALA A 101 -14.24 2.57 6.23
N PHE A 102 -12.97 2.97 6.21
CA PHE A 102 -12.53 4.26 6.72
C PHE A 102 -12.94 5.43 5.80
N PHE A 103 -12.93 5.21 4.48
CA PHE A 103 -13.23 6.24 3.48
C PHE A 103 -14.65 6.16 2.92
N CYS A 104 -15.24 4.97 2.86
CA CYS A 104 -16.49 4.70 2.15
C CYS A 104 -17.61 4.36 3.15
N ARG A 105 -18.68 5.17 3.19
CA ARG A 105 -19.82 4.95 4.09
C ARG A 105 -20.75 3.85 3.59
N GLU A 106 -21.12 3.88 2.32
CA GLU A 106 -22.15 2.99 1.74
C GLU A 106 -21.53 1.80 0.99
N GLN A 107 -20.80 2.06 -0.07
CA GLN A 107 -20.21 1.03 -0.92
C GLN A 107 -18.71 0.89 -0.67
N LYS A 108 -18.29 -0.19 -0.04
CA LYS A 108 -16.88 -0.48 0.29
C LYS A 108 -16.16 -1.15 -0.89
N THR A 109 -16.20 -0.53 -2.07
CA THR A 109 -15.57 -1.03 -3.29
C THR A 109 -14.20 -0.39 -3.53
N LYS A 110 -13.42 -0.95 -4.46
CA LYS A 110 -12.17 -0.30 -4.91
C LYS A 110 -12.44 1.01 -5.65
N GLN A 111 -13.57 1.07 -6.34
CA GLN A 111 -13.94 2.28 -7.07
C GLN A 111 -14.32 3.41 -6.11
N SER A 112 -15.16 3.14 -5.10
CA SER A 112 -15.55 4.14 -4.11
C SER A 112 -14.34 4.65 -3.31
N LEU A 113 -13.37 3.78 -3.00
CA LEU A 113 -12.11 4.20 -2.39
C LEU A 113 -11.34 5.15 -3.32
N ALA A 114 -11.23 4.79 -4.61
CA ALA A 114 -10.51 5.62 -5.57
C ALA A 114 -11.20 6.97 -5.78
N GLU A 115 -12.54 7.03 -5.84
CA GLU A 115 -13.32 8.26 -5.91
C GLU A 115 -13.05 9.17 -4.70
N ALA A 116 -13.15 8.62 -3.49
CA ALA A 116 -12.84 9.37 -2.26
C ALA A 116 -11.40 9.90 -2.22
N LEU A 117 -10.44 9.15 -2.77
CA LEU A 117 -9.05 9.58 -2.84
C LEU A 117 -8.80 10.62 -3.94
N VAL A 118 -9.58 10.61 -5.02
CA VAL A 118 -9.52 11.67 -6.05
C VAL A 118 -10.08 12.99 -5.52
N GLU A 119 -11.10 12.96 -4.67
CA GLU A 119 -11.56 14.18 -3.98
C GLU A 119 -10.45 14.80 -3.12
N GLN A 120 -9.66 13.97 -2.42
CA GLN A 120 -8.53 14.41 -1.61
C GLN A 120 -7.31 14.80 -2.46
N TYR A 121 -7.05 14.08 -3.56
CA TYR A 121 -5.90 14.26 -4.45
C TYR A 121 -6.35 14.30 -5.90
N PRO A 122 -6.85 15.47 -6.43
CA PRO A 122 -7.44 15.58 -7.76
C PRO A 122 -6.54 15.13 -8.91
N PHE A 123 -5.21 15.23 -8.74
CA PHE A 123 -4.25 14.78 -9.75
C PHE A 123 -4.26 13.25 -9.97
N LEU A 124 -4.85 12.46 -9.07
CA LEU A 124 -5.04 11.02 -9.25
C LEU A 124 -6.18 10.69 -10.24
N ALA A 125 -7.03 11.66 -10.60
CA ALA A 125 -8.12 11.47 -11.56
C ALA A 125 -7.63 10.93 -12.91
N ARG A 126 -6.41 11.27 -13.33
CA ARG A 126 -5.77 10.75 -14.57
C ARG A 126 -5.64 9.23 -14.62
N TYR A 127 -5.74 8.54 -13.49
CA TYR A 127 -5.71 7.08 -13.41
C TYR A 127 -7.08 6.42 -13.50
N PHE A 128 -8.15 7.22 -13.48
CA PHE A 128 -9.47 6.76 -13.86
C PHE A 128 -9.51 6.54 -15.37
N THR A 129 -9.55 5.30 -15.77
CA THR A 129 -9.59 4.89 -17.19
C THR A 129 -10.78 3.98 -17.44
N THR A 130 -11.34 4.09 -18.63
CA THR A 130 -12.40 3.19 -19.09
C THR A 130 -11.89 1.78 -19.44
N LEU A 131 -10.58 1.63 -19.67
CA LEU A 131 -9.96 0.35 -20.02
C LEU A 131 -9.82 -0.55 -18.78
N PRO A 132 -10.52 -1.71 -18.71
CA PRO A 132 -10.59 -2.54 -17.49
C PRO A 132 -9.22 -3.02 -16.97
N TRP A 133 -8.29 -3.35 -17.88
CA TRP A 133 -6.97 -3.83 -17.53
C TRP A 133 -6.07 -2.72 -16.94
N ARG A 134 -6.16 -1.49 -17.45
CA ARG A 134 -5.47 -0.31 -16.89
C ARG A 134 -6.06 0.05 -15.54
N ARG A 135 -7.39 0.00 -15.41
CA ARG A 135 -8.08 0.25 -14.15
C ARG A 135 -7.60 -0.70 -13.05
N ARG A 136 -7.49 -2.02 -13.32
CA ARG A 136 -6.95 -2.98 -12.34
C ARG A 136 -5.54 -2.64 -11.91
N TYR A 137 -4.68 -2.24 -12.82
CA TYR A 137 -3.31 -1.86 -12.53
C TYR A 137 -3.26 -0.63 -11.61
N TRP A 138 -4.01 0.41 -11.94
CA TRP A 138 -3.98 1.65 -11.17
C TRP A 138 -4.70 1.56 -9.83
N PHE A 139 -5.64 0.64 -9.62
CA PHE A 139 -6.25 0.42 -8.31
C PHE A 139 -5.25 0.08 -7.22
N HIS A 140 -4.12 -0.54 -7.55
CA HIS A 140 -3.04 -0.76 -6.59
C HIS A 140 -2.42 0.54 -6.06
N VAL A 141 -2.41 1.61 -6.85
CA VAL A 141 -1.99 2.94 -6.35
C VAL A 141 -2.97 3.45 -5.31
N PHE A 142 -4.27 3.36 -5.59
CA PHE A 142 -5.30 3.81 -4.66
C PHE A 142 -5.32 2.98 -3.37
N ASP A 143 -5.09 1.68 -3.45
CA ASP A 143 -4.97 0.81 -2.28
C ASP A 143 -3.79 1.29 -1.38
N ALA A 144 -2.61 1.55 -1.94
CA ALA A 144 -1.45 2.04 -1.19
C ALA A 144 -1.65 3.47 -0.63
N VAL A 145 -2.23 4.38 -1.43
CA VAL A 145 -2.51 5.77 -0.99
C VAL A 145 -3.54 5.79 0.13
N GLY A 146 -4.65 5.05 -0.01
CA GLY A 146 -5.69 4.95 1.01
C GLY A 146 -5.16 4.36 2.32
N LEU A 147 -4.34 3.31 2.22
CA LEU A 147 -3.67 2.70 3.37
C LEU A 147 -2.80 3.73 4.11
N GLY A 148 -1.99 4.48 3.39
CA GLY A 148 -1.10 5.49 3.95
C GLY A 148 -1.86 6.64 4.61
N LEU A 149 -2.87 7.19 3.93
CA LEU A 149 -3.68 8.28 4.45
C LEU A 149 -4.48 7.87 5.69
N MET A 150 -5.08 6.67 5.70
CA MET A 150 -5.75 6.15 6.89
C MET A 150 -4.79 6.01 8.06
N CYS A 151 -3.59 5.47 7.85
CA CYS A 151 -2.58 5.32 8.89
C CYS A 151 -2.17 6.69 9.45
N SER A 152 -1.89 7.67 8.59
CA SER A 152 -1.54 9.02 8.99
C SER A 152 -2.62 9.67 9.85
N ARG A 153 -3.88 9.63 9.42
CA ARG A 153 -5.02 10.16 10.19
C ARG A 153 -5.20 9.49 11.55
N LYS A 154 -5.01 8.18 11.64
CA LYS A 154 -5.07 7.45 12.92
C LYS A 154 -3.95 7.86 13.87
N LEU A 155 -2.74 8.01 13.35
CA LEU A 155 -1.61 8.45 14.16
C LEU A 155 -1.74 9.89 14.63
N ALA A 156 -2.29 10.79 13.83
CA ALA A 156 -2.58 12.16 14.24
C ALA A 156 -3.61 12.20 15.37
N ARG A 157 -4.69 11.41 15.27
CA ARG A 157 -5.72 11.32 16.33
C ARG A 157 -5.18 10.75 17.64
N SER A 158 -4.30 9.76 17.59
CA SER A 158 -3.71 9.16 18.79
C SER A 158 -2.74 10.09 19.55
N LYS A 159 -2.25 11.15 18.90
CA LYS A 159 -1.41 12.18 19.55
C LYS A 159 -2.22 13.29 20.21
N VAL A 160 -3.51 13.40 19.91
CA VAL A 160 -4.40 14.47 20.41
C VAL A 160 -5.25 14.00 21.59
N SER A 161 -5.35 12.69 21.82
CA SER A 161 -6.02 12.15 23.03
C SER A 161 -5.03 12.13 24.18
N PRO A 162 -5.31 12.89 25.29
CA PRO A 162 -4.48 12.93 26.50
C PRO A 162 -4.51 11.60 27.24
#